data_9870831accb51765ede7c1bd31999b99
#
_entry.id   9870831accb51765ede7c1bd31999b99
#
_cell.length_a   1.000
_cell.length_b   1.000
_cell.length_c   1.000
_cell.angle_alpha   90.00
_cell.angle_beta   90.00
_cell.angle_gamma   90.00
#
_symmetry.space_group_name_H-M   'P 1'
#
loop_
_entity.id
_entity.type
_entity.pdbx_description
1 polymer ?
#
loop_
_entity_poly.entity_id
_entity_poly.type
_entity_poly.pdbx_seq_one_letter_code
_entity_poly.pdbx_strand_id
1 'polypeptide(L)'
;MIYLDANFFILCNFDRTAKGDRARRIQREILDGREAITSSLSLDEVMWVIVKNKKAAVLRDTVEDIYAMTNLTVKEVSSNIPLQALDIMEESNLKPRDAFHVAIMEDFDVNEIVSDDDDFDRVSGIKRIRL
;
A
#
# COMPACT_ATOMS: atom_id res chain seq x y z
N MET A 1 0.86 8.08 11.30
CA MET A 1 1.53 7.26 10.26
C MET A 1 0.49 6.46 9.50
N ILE A 2 0.62 6.40 8.20
CA ILE A 2 -0.29 5.68 7.30
C ILE A 2 0.46 4.62 6.53
N TYR A 3 -0.25 3.54 6.18
CA TYR A 3 0.26 2.49 5.29
C TYR A 3 -0.29 2.70 3.88
N LEU A 4 0.59 2.62 2.89
CA LEU A 4 0.24 2.79 1.48
C LEU A 4 0.27 1.42 0.79
N ASP A 5 -0.86 1.00 0.21
CA ASP A 5 -0.87 -0.21 -0.61
C ASP A 5 -0.47 0.09 -2.06
N ALA A 6 -0.44 -0.95 -2.90
CA ALA A 6 -0.04 -0.80 -4.30
C ALA A 6 -0.96 0.14 -5.08
N ASN A 7 -2.27 0.13 -4.78
CA ASN A 7 -3.25 0.96 -5.48
C ASN A 7 -2.91 2.45 -5.38
N PHE A 8 -2.44 2.88 -4.21
CA PHE A 8 -2.01 4.27 -4.03
C PHE A 8 -0.99 4.70 -5.07
N PHE A 9 0.07 3.91 -5.23
CA PHE A 9 1.16 4.24 -6.17
C PHE A 9 0.71 4.19 -7.62
N ILE A 10 -0.11 3.21 -7.97
CA ILE A 10 -0.67 3.08 -9.33
C ILE A 10 -1.55 4.27 -9.66
N LEU A 11 -2.43 4.66 -8.75
CA LEU A 11 -3.31 5.81 -8.95
C LEU A 11 -2.53 7.12 -9.02
N CYS A 12 -1.52 7.31 -8.17
CA CYS A 12 -0.66 8.49 -8.22
C CYS A 12 0.01 8.68 -9.59
N ASN A 13 0.50 7.59 -10.16
CA ASN A 13 1.35 7.66 -11.35
C ASN A 13 0.58 7.57 -12.66
N PHE A 14 -0.58 6.89 -12.69
CA PHE A 14 -1.23 6.53 -13.95
C PHE A 14 -2.70 6.92 -14.04
N ASP A 15 -3.36 7.28 -12.96
CA ASP A 15 -4.80 7.57 -12.98
C ASP A 15 -5.07 9.07 -13.12
N ARG A 16 -5.91 9.43 -14.09
CA ARG A 16 -6.29 10.83 -14.36
C ARG A 16 -7.67 11.19 -13.86
N THR A 17 -8.35 10.27 -13.18
CA THR A 17 -9.67 10.50 -12.59
C THR A 17 -9.56 11.11 -11.20
N ALA A 18 -10.72 11.33 -10.56
CA ALA A 18 -10.80 11.84 -9.19
C ALA A 18 -10.02 10.97 -8.18
N LYS A 19 -9.92 9.65 -8.42
CA LYS A 19 -9.13 8.75 -7.55
C LYS A 19 -7.65 9.09 -7.60
N GLY A 20 -7.10 9.29 -8.79
CA GLY A 20 -5.72 9.72 -8.97
C GLY A 20 -5.46 11.08 -8.32
N ASP A 21 -6.42 12.01 -8.42
CA ASP A 21 -6.32 13.32 -7.79
C ASP A 21 -6.27 13.20 -6.26
N ARG A 22 -7.08 12.31 -5.66
CA ARG A 22 -7.04 12.04 -4.23
C ARG A 22 -5.70 11.43 -3.81
N ALA A 23 -5.20 10.46 -4.57
CA ALA A 23 -3.90 9.84 -4.30
C ALA A 23 -2.77 10.88 -4.34
N ARG A 24 -2.74 11.73 -5.35
CA ARG A 24 -1.72 12.79 -5.46
C ARG A 24 -1.85 13.85 -4.36
N ARG A 25 -3.05 14.10 -3.84
CA ARG A 25 -3.23 14.97 -2.69
C ARG A 25 -2.57 14.38 -1.44
N ILE A 26 -2.80 13.09 -1.18
CA ILE A 26 -2.15 12.39 -0.07
C ILE A 26 -0.63 12.36 -0.26
N GLN A 27 -0.15 12.16 -1.48
CA GLN A 27 1.27 12.24 -1.79
C GLN A 27 1.87 13.59 -1.39
N ARG A 28 1.19 14.69 -1.70
CA ARG A 28 1.64 16.02 -1.27
C ARG A 28 1.69 16.15 0.25
N GLU A 29 0.69 15.63 0.96
CA GLU A 29 0.70 15.63 2.42
C GLU A 29 1.91 14.87 2.98
N ILE A 30 2.29 13.74 2.35
CA ILE A 30 3.48 12.98 2.74
C ILE A 30 4.74 13.80 2.50
N LEU A 31 4.87 14.41 1.32
CA LEU A 31 6.02 15.27 1.00
C LEU A 31 6.11 16.47 1.95
N ASP A 32 4.98 16.96 2.44
CA ASP A 32 4.91 18.08 3.39
C ASP A 32 5.11 17.66 4.86
N GLY A 33 5.36 16.38 5.13
CA GLY A 33 5.75 15.92 6.46
C GLY A 33 4.89 14.81 7.08
N ARG A 34 3.82 14.35 6.42
CA ARG A 34 3.03 13.23 6.91
C ARG A 34 3.81 11.93 6.77
N GLU A 35 4.07 11.26 7.86
CA GLU A 35 4.81 10.00 7.83
C GLU A 35 3.97 8.86 7.24
N ALA A 36 4.60 8.08 6.37
CA ALA A 36 3.99 6.94 5.72
C ALA A 36 4.96 5.77 5.64
N ILE A 37 4.41 4.57 5.62
CA ILE A 37 5.14 3.36 5.30
C ILE A 37 4.45 2.61 4.16
N THR A 38 5.21 1.82 3.47
CA THR A 38 4.74 0.77 2.57
C THR A 38 5.60 -0.47 2.79
N SER A 39 5.43 -1.50 1.99
CA SER A 39 6.20 -2.73 2.13
C SER A 39 6.77 -3.19 0.79
N SER A 40 7.78 -4.06 0.85
CA SER A 40 8.29 -4.71 -0.35
C SER A 40 7.21 -5.55 -1.06
N LEU A 41 6.19 -6.03 -0.34
CA LEU A 41 5.03 -6.68 -0.97
C LEU A 41 4.23 -5.71 -1.84
N SER A 42 3.96 -4.50 -1.35
CA SER A 42 3.29 -3.47 -2.15
C SER A 42 4.07 -3.15 -3.42
N LEU A 43 5.39 -3.08 -3.33
CA LEU A 43 6.24 -2.81 -4.49
C LEU A 43 6.22 -3.97 -5.50
N ASP A 44 6.20 -5.22 -5.05
CA ASP A 44 5.99 -6.36 -5.94
C ASP A 44 4.68 -6.22 -6.73
N GLU A 45 3.61 -5.87 -6.05
CA GLU A 45 2.31 -5.66 -6.70
C GLU A 45 2.34 -4.49 -7.70
N VAL A 46 2.98 -3.37 -7.34
CA VAL A 46 3.17 -2.23 -8.24
C VAL A 46 3.92 -2.65 -9.49
N MET A 47 5.02 -3.38 -9.32
CA MET A 47 5.84 -3.86 -10.44
C MET A 47 5.04 -4.78 -11.36
N TRP A 48 4.27 -5.70 -10.77
CA TRP A 48 3.43 -6.62 -11.54
C TRP A 48 2.38 -5.89 -12.39
N VAL A 49 1.70 -4.90 -11.80
CA VAL A 49 0.69 -4.09 -12.52
C VAL A 49 1.32 -3.32 -13.67
N ILE A 50 2.47 -2.70 -13.45
CA ILE A 50 3.18 -1.93 -14.48
C ILE A 50 3.56 -2.83 -15.66
N VAL A 51 4.14 -4.00 -15.38
CA VAL A 51 4.53 -4.96 -16.43
C VAL A 51 3.31 -5.51 -17.16
N LYS A 52 2.27 -5.90 -16.43
CA LYS A 52 1.01 -6.40 -17.00
C LYS A 52 0.37 -5.40 -17.96
N ASN A 53 0.44 -4.12 -17.66
CA ASN A 53 -0.13 -3.06 -18.48
C ASN A 53 0.83 -2.55 -19.56
N LYS A 54 1.90 -3.28 -19.82
CA LYS A 54 2.89 -3.00 -20.89
C LYS A 54 3.58 -1.64 -20.72
N LYS A 55 3.84 -1.25 -19.47
CA LYS A 55 4.51 0.01 -19.11
C LYS A 55 5.92 -0.22 -18.56
N ALA A 56 6.56 -1.31 -18.95
CA ALA A 56 7.89 -1.67 -18.43
C ALA A 56 8.95 -0.57 -18.63
N ALA A 57 8.77 0.31 -19.60
CA ALA A 57 9.71 1.42 -19.85
C ALA A 57 9.81 2.39 -18.66
N VAL A 58 8.76 2.51 -17.84
CA VAL A 58 8.75 3.40 -16.66
C VAL A 58 8.92 2.65 -15.34
N LEU A 59 9.11 1.34 -15.38
CA LEU A 59 9.17 0.49 -14.19
C LEU A 59 10.26 0.92 -13.21
N ARG A 60 11.50 1.00 -13.69
CA ARG A 60 12.65 1.36 -12.84
C ARG A 60 12.46 2.73 -12.19
N ASP A 61 12.13 3.73 -12.98
CA ASP A 61 11.98 5.09 -12.48
C ASP A 61 10.86 5.18 -11.44
N THR A 62 9.74 4.50 -11.67
CA THR A 62 8.62 4.47 -10.72
C THR A 62 9.05 3.87 -9.38
N VAL A 63 9.72 2.73 -9.39
CA VAL A 63 10.18 2.06 -8.16
C VAL A 63 11.24 2.91 -7.45
N GLU A 64 12.21 3.43 -8.17
CA GLU A 64 13.25 4.29 -7.59
C GLU A 64 12.67 5.56 -6.97
N ASP A 65 11.67 6.18 -7.60
CA ASP A 65 10.98 7.35 -7.09
C ASP A 65 10.24 7.05 -5.77
N ILE A 66 9.67 5.86 -5.64
CA ILE A 66 9.02 5.44 -4.38
C ILE A 66 10.06 5.38 -3.26
N TYR A 67 11.23 4.75 -3.50
CA TYR A 67 12.29 4.70 -2.50
C TYR A 67 12.87 6.08 -2.16
N ALA A 68 12.85 7.00 -3.10
CA ALA A 68 13.38 8.35 -2.92
C ALA A 68 12.38 9.30 -2.25
N MET A 69 11.12 8.89 -2.08
CA MET A 69 10.09 9.77 -1.53
C MET A 69 10.37 10.11 -0.07
N THR A 70 10.44 11.41 0.24
CA THR A 70 10.63 11.90 1.60
C THR A 70 9.44 11.50 2.48
N ASN A 71 9.70 11.16 3.74
CA ASN A 71 8.72 10.75 4.75
C ASN A 71 8.01 9.42 4.45
N LEU A 72 8.48 8.66 3.46
CA LEU A 72 8.02 7.32 3.16
C LEU A 72 9.14 6.31 3.44
N THR A 73 8.83 5.24 4.16
CA THR A 73 9.76 4.14 4.41
C THR A 73 9.20 2.85 3.81
N VAL A 74 10.01 2.16 3.03
CA VAL A 74 9.69 0.81 2.53
C VAL A 74 10.12 -0.21 3.58
N LYS A 75 9.15 -0.95 4.12
CA LYS A 75 9.38 -1.95 5.17
C LYS A 75 9.56 -3.34 4.60
N GLU A 76 10.34 -4.16 5.29
CA GLU A 76 10.49 -5.58 5.00
C GLU A 76 9.25 -6.37 5.37
N VAL A 77 9.08 -7.52 4.72
CA VAL A 77 8.03 -8.49 5.05
C VAL A 77 8.68 -9.62 5.83
N SER A 78 8.38 -9.72 7.12
CA SER A 78 9.01 -10.71 7.98
C SER A 78 8.56 -12.14 7.65
N SER A 79 9.38 -13.12 8.02
CA SER A 79 9.08 -14.54 7.77
C SER A 79 7.83 -15.04 8.53
N ASN A 80 7.38 -14.31 9.56
CA ASN A 80 6.18 -14.65 10.33
C ASN A 80 4.88 -14.17 9.70
N ILE A 81 4.94 -13.29 8.71
CA ILE A 81 3.74 -12.71 8.09
C ILE A 81 2.75 -13.77 7.60
N PRO A 82 3.16 -14.85 6.93
CA PRO A 82 2.21 -15.89 6.53
C PRO A 82 1.41 -16.49 7.69
N LEU A 83 2.04 -16.71 8.84
CA LEU A 83 1.36 -17.26 10.01
C LEU A 83 0.38 -16.26 10.63
N GLN A 84 0.77 -14.99 10.74
CA GLN A 84 -0.13 -13.92 11.19
C GLN A 84 -1.31 -13.74 10.24
N ALA A 85 -1.06 -13.82 8.93
CA ALA A 85 -2.09 -13.69 7.90
C ALA A 85 -3.18 -14.77 8.03
N LEU A 86 -2.84 -16.00 8.44
CA LEU A 86 -3.83 -17.07 8.65
C LEU A 86 -4.87 -16.67 9.69
N ASP A 87 -4.44 -16.10 10.81
CA ASP A 87 -5.33 -15.65 11.88
C ASP A 87 -6.24 -14.51 11.39
N ILE A 88 -5.67 -13.57 10.65
CA ILE A 88 -6.41 -12.44 10.09
C ILE A 88 -7.45 -12.91 9.07
N MET A 89 -7.11 -13.87 8.23
CA MET A 89 -8.04 -14.46 7.26
C MET A 89 -9.23 -15.13 7.95
N GLU A 90 -8.98 -15.86 9.03
CA GLU A 90 -10.01 -16.53 9.81
C GLU A 90 -10.94 -15.52 10.50
N GLU A 91 -10.40 -14.45 11.06
CA GLU A 91 -11.15 -13.44 11.79
C GLU A 91 -11.92 -12.48 10.88
N SER A 92 -11.35 -12.09 9.75
CA SER A 92 -11.84 -10.98 8.91
C SER A 92 -12.28 -11.40 7.51
N ASN A 93 -12.15 -12.67 7.16
CA ASN A 93 -12.52 -13.20 5.84
C ASN A 93 -11.84 -12.45 4.69
N LEU A 94 -10.55 -12.16 4.84
CA LEU A 94 -9.73 -11.55 3.81
C LEU A 94 -9.07 -12.59 2.91
N LYS A 95 -8.72 -12.17 1.70
CA LYS A 95 -7.85 -12.94 0.81
C LYS A 95 -6.41 -12.89 1.35
N PRO A 96 -5.55 -13.86 0.97
CA PRO A 96 -4.20 -13.96 1.53
C PRO A 96 -3.37 -12.67 1.41
N ARG A 97 -3.36 -12.02 0.25
CA ARG A 97 -2.55 -10.81 0.04
C ARG A 97 -3.02 -9.65 0.91
N ASP A 98 -4.32 -9.46 1.03
CA ASP A 98 -4.88 -8.41 1.90
C ASP A 98 -4.56 -8.69 3.36
N ALA A 99 -4.63 -9.96 3.78
CA ALA A 99 -4.24 -10.37 5.12
C ALA A 99 -2.75 -10.15 5.38
N PHE A 100 -1.89 -10.33 4.38
CA PHE A 100 -0.46 -9.97 4.48
C PHE A 100 -0.28 -8.48 4.76
N HIS A 101 -0.99 -7.61 4.05
CA HIS A 101 -0.91 -6.17 4.30
C HIS A 101 -1.32 -5.82 5.72
N VAL A 102 -2.41 -6.39 6.22
CA VAL A 102 -2.85 -6.17 7.60
C VAL A 102 -1.80 -6.66 8.61
N ALA A 103 -1.24 -7.85 8.38
CA ALA A 103 -0.18 -8.39 9.26
C ALA A 103 1.06 -7.48 9.27
N ILE A 104 1.45 -6.94 8.12
CA ILE A 104 2.56 -5.99 8.03
C ILE A 104 2.24 -4.72 8.83
N MET A 105 1.01 -4.20 8.70
CA MET A 105 0.57 -3.04 9.46
C MET A 105 0.65 -3.29 10.97
N GLU A 106 0.24 -4.47 11.42
CA GLU A 106 0.34 -4.86 12.83
C GLU A 106 1.79 -4.89 13.31
N ASP A 107 2.71 -5.42 12.49
CA ASP A 107 4.13 -5.46 12.84
C ASP A 107 4.72 -4.06 13.10
N PHE A 108 4.22 -3.04 12.43
CA PHE A 108 4.72 -1.68 12.55
C PHE A 108 3.77 -0.75 13.31
N ASP A 109 2.75 -1.32 13.96
CA ASP A 109 1.78 -0.60 14.78
C ASP A 109 1.10 0.56 14.01
N VAL A 110 0.68 0.27 12.78
CA VAL A 110 -0.04 1.21 11.92
C VAL A 110 -1.45 0.69 11.69
N ASN A 111 -2.44 1.54 11.92
CA ASN A 111 -3.85 1.16 11.82
C ASN A 111 -4.65 1.94 10.78
N GLU A 112 -3.99 2.77 9.98
CA GLU A 112 -4.64 3.46 8.86
C GLU A 112 -4.00 3.02 7.54
N ILE A 113 -4.83 2.63 6.57
CA ILE A 113 -4.39 2.22 5.23
C ILE A 113 -5.01 3.12 4.16
N VAL A 114 -4.20 3.56 3.22
CA VAL A 114 -4.67 4.28 2.02
C VAL A 114 -4.89 3.25 0.93
N SER A 115 -6.14 3.00 0.57
CA SER A 115 -6.50 1.98 -0.40
C SER A 115 -7.84 2.25 -1.07
N ASP A 116 -7.97 1.82 -2.32
CA ASP A 116 -9.23 1.77 -3.05
C ASP A 116 -10.04 0.50 -2.73
N ASP A 117 -9.41 -0.50 -2.10
CA ASP A 117 -10.03 -1.80 -1.81
C ASP A 117 -10.86 -1.74 -0.52
N ASP A 118 -12.19 -1.89 -0.64
CA ASP A 118 -13.10 -1.85 0.50
C ASP A 118 -13.09 -3.14 1.35
N ASP A 119 -12.38 -4.18 0.94
CA ASP A 119 -12.21 -5.39 1.74
C ASP A 119 -11.54 -5.09 3.09
N PHE A 120 -10.68 -4.06 3.15
CA PHE A 120 -10.05 -3.63 4.40
C PHE A 120 -11.05 -3.09 5.43
N ASP A 121 -12.24 -2.67 5.01
CA ASP A 121 -13.29 -2.21 5.92
C ASP A 121 -13.82 -3.34 6.83
N ARG A 122 -13.55 -4.61 6.48
CA ARG A 122 -13.93 -5.77 7.29
C ARG A 122 -13.05 -5.97 8.53
N VAL A 123 -11.90 -5.31 8.57
CA VAL A 123 -10.91 -5.55 9.63
C VAL A 123 -11.16 -4.61 10.79
N SER A 124 -11.47 -5.18 11.96
CA SER A 124 -11.63 -4.41 13.19
C SER A 124 -10.32 -3.72 13.56
N GLY A 125 -10.39 -2.44 13.92
CA GLY A 125 -9.22 -1.67 14.31
C GLY A 125 -8.42 -1.06 13.17
N ILE A 126 -8.76 -1.37 11.91
CA ILE A 126 -8.14 -0.74 10.73
C ILE A 126 -9.09 0.31 10.19
N LYS A 127 -8.55 1.49 9.91
CA LYS A 127 -9.28 2.58 9.24
C LYS A 127 -8.74 2.74 7.82
N ARG A 128 -9.63 2.63 6.85
CA ARG A 128 -9.27 2.86 5.46
C ARG A 128 -9.45 4.33 5.09
N ILE A 129 -8.40 4.93 4.56
CA ILE A 129 -8.46 6.24 3.91
C ILE A 129 -8.77 5.96 2.42
N ARG A 130 -9.96 6.33 2.04
CA ARG A 130 -10.51 5.98 0.73
C ARG A 130 -9.87 6.78 -0.42
N LEU A 131 -9.58 6.09 -1.50
CA LEU A 131 -9.16 6.67 -2.77
C LEU A 131 -10.33 6.79 -3.76
#